data_b9e1a450f190c8cd39833660b2c85fb2
#
_entry.id   b9e1a450f190c8cd39833660b2c85fb2
#
_cell.length_a   1.000
_cell.length_b   1.000
_cell.length_c   1.000
_cell.angle_alpha   90.00
_cell.angle_beta   90.00
_cell.angle_gamma   90.00
#
_symmetry.space_group_name_H-M   'P 1'
#
loop_
_entity.id
_entity.type
_entity.pdbx_description
1 polymer ?
#
loop_
_entity_poly.entity_id
_entity_poly.type
_entity_poly.pdbx_seq_one_letter_code
_entity_poly.pdbx_strand_id
1 'polypeptide(L)'
;MALTYGQMAAVNRARKNEERRANTTDKKKTKSKSIPKIDWFPMKFYVSTGKFKDIIQWDNNSEYSDEFAKRLIDKPNLQILTMPTGFGKTSVAVSTLGKLGRPFCIIASKAIIEGGGWQETIADYNRTHPEANLAPHMMTTYDKFSNILGNVKSRADFKKGFPKDGILVLDEVHNYKTPTSKRSQKLKNIPDYERMGISATPLTNDIVMDMCSYMVMSGRYRSKTFFEQCYGLDVMKDRYYRLTIYDDDGSVNTRKFPDYDKLLDEVAEVIYQPNVSINDIDMPNLTTTVLQLPVSKQLLADMRSIADAYAKQMFASASEMRLVMQERIANDDGRIVKLREIVCGENVKQPLIFFQHLTTLDAIRNMLDTEGISYQILDGRHSMKDIDRDNLSPILIQYQSGREGIEFKNSNTTVFYENQPSYMTLVQCAGRNARRGMKGVEINHYHLVSMNEYDQEVFSRVQSKVEINPRTLDELALKSLPTNNNW
;
A
#
# COMPACT_ATOMS: atom_id res chain seq x y z
N MET A 1 13.42 31.74 -10.61
CA MET A 1 13.30 31.53 -12.08
C MET A 1 11.93 31.97 -12.53
N ALA A 2 11.83 32.83 -13.55
CA ALA A 2 10.53 33.24 -14.09
C ALA A 2 9.88 32.03 -14.82
N LEU A 3 8.58 31.86 -14.62
CA LEU A 3 7.81 30.83 -15.32
C LEU A 3 7.81 31.06 -16.83
N THR A 4 7.92 30.02 -17.63
CA THR A 4 7.81 30.13 -19.08
C THR A 4 6.38 30.52 -19.51
N TYR A 5 6.21 31.11 -20.69
CA TYR A 5 4.90 31.50 -21.22
C TYR A 5 3.88 30.32 -21.25
N GLY A 6 4.35 29.12 -21.51
CA GLY A 6 3.52 27.91 -21.47
C GLY A 6 3.04 27.52 -20.05
N GLN A 7 3.88 27.73 -19.07
CA GLN A 7 3.53 27.51 -17.65
C GLN A 7 2.52 28.55 -17.16
N MET A 8 2.67 29.83 -17.56
CA MET A 8 1.67 30.85 -17.25
C MET A 8 0.31 30.61 -17.92
N ALA A 9 0.30 30.10 -19.14
CA ALA A 9 -0.95 29.73 -19.82
C ALA A 9 -1.67 28.55 -19.17
N ALA A 10 -0.93 27.59 -18.61
CA ALA A 10 -1.48 26.48 -17.84
C ALA A 10 -2.09 26.95 -16.51
N VAL A 11 -1.40 27.85 -15.79
CA VAL A 11 -1.88 28.48 -14.55
C VAL A 11 -3.19 29.24 -14.79
N ASN A 12 -3.27 30.01 -15.85
CA ASN A 12 -4.49 30.78 -16.18
C ASN A 12 -5.68 29.90 -16.59
N ARG A 13 -5.45 28.72 -17.22
CA ARG A 13 -6.50 27.76 -17.52
C ARG A 13 -7.04 27.06 -16.26
N ALA A 14 -6.15 26.68 -15.34
CA ALA A 14 -6.53 26.06 -14.08
C ALA A 14 -7.37 27.02 -13.23
N ARG A 15 -6.99 28.29 -13.11
CA ARG A 15 -7.73 29.33 -12.42
C ARG A 15 -9.14 29.55 -12.99
N LYS A 16 -9.30 29.63 -14.30
CA LYS A 16 -10.61 29.75 -14.95
C LYS A 16 -11.53 28.55 -14.68
N ASN A 17 -10.94 27.38 -14.54
CA ASN A 17 -11.69 26.16 -14.20
C ASN A 17 -12.09 26.11 -12.72
N GLU A 18 -11.28 26.64 -11.80
CA GLU A 18 -11.62 26.76 -10.38
C GLU A 18 -12.69 27.83 -10.14
N GLU A 19 -12.62 28.99 -10.80
CA GLU A 19 -13.66 30.02 -10.74
C GLU A 19 -15.03 29.49 -11.27
N ARG A 20 -15.01 28.68 -12.32
CA ARG A 20 -16.22 27.98 -12.80
C ARG A 20 -16.74 26.96 -11.78
N ARG A 21 -15.87 26.29 -11.04
CA ARG A 21 -16.23 25.33 -9.98
C ARG A 21 -16.75 26.04 -8.72
N ALA A 22 -16.16 27.16 -8.32
CA ALA A 22 -16.61 27.98 -7.18
C ALA A 22 -18.02 28.55 -7.41
N ASN A 23 -18.29 29.09 -8.60
CA ASN A 23 -19.61 29.65 -8.95
C ASN A 23 -20.75 28.61 -9.08
N THR A 24 -20.41 27.31 -9.16
CA THR A 24 -21.43 26.23 -9.18
C THR A 24 -21.78 25.73 -7.76
N THR A 25 -21.07 26.20 -6.70
CA THR A 25 -21.22 25.70 -5.33
C THR A 25 -22.26 26.40 -4.48
N ASP A 26 -22.79 27.55 -4.90
CA ASP A 26 -23.65 28.39 -4.04
C ASP A 26 -25.16 28.08 -4.06
N LYS A 27 -25.57 27.02 -4.74
CA LYS A 27 -26.99 26.64 -4.76
C LYS A 27 -27.20 25.21 -4.25
N LYS A 28 -27.14 25.01 -2.95
CA LYS A 28 -27.87 24.06 -2.10
C LYS A 28 -27.11 23.79 -0.80
N LYS A 29 -27.27 24.66 0.20
CA LYS A 29 -27.02 24.29 1.60
C LYS A 29 -28.20 23.48 2.12
N THR A 30 -28.15 22.17 2.01
CA THR A 30 -28.95 21.29 2.88
C THR A 30 -28.23 21.17 4.21
N LYS A 31 -28.89 21.53 5.30
CA LYS A 31 -28.39 21.38 6.67
C LYS A 31 -28.03 19.90 6.92
N SER A 32 -26.74 19.57 7.02
CA SER A 32 -26.30 18.28 7.50
C SER A 32 -26.60 18.15 8.99
N LYS A 33 -27.36 17.12 9.37
CA LYS A 33 -27.48 16.71 10.77
C LYS A 33 -26.15 16.09 11.18
N SER A 34 -25.62 16.51 12.32
CA SER A 34 -24.40 15.92 12.90
C SER A 34 -24.61 14.45 13.21
N ILE A 35 -23.70 13.62 12.81
CA ILE A 35 -23.81 12.18 12.89
C ILE A 35 -22.64 11.67 13.74
N PRO A 36 -22.80 10.69 14.67
CA PRO A 36 -21.74 10.25 15.58
C PRO A 36 -20.64 9.46 14.88
N LYS A 37 -19.44 9.63 15.39
CA LYS A 37 -18.24 8.90 14.98
C LYS A 37 -18.29 7.44 15.42
N ILE A 38 -17.76 6.54 14.60
CA ILE A 38 -17.68 5.12 14.86
C ILE A 38 -16.25 4.66 14.70
N ASP A 39 -15.87 3.70 15.53
CA ASP A 39 -14.55 3.06 15.47
C ASP A 39 -14.32 2.40 14.12
N TRP A 40 -13.13 2.57 13.62
CA TRP A 40 -12.69 1.99 12.35
C TRP A 40 -12.71 0.46 12.38
N PHE A 41 -13.56 -0.10 11.57
CA PHE A 41 -13.69 -1.53 11.39
C PHE A 41 -12.38 -2.24 10.98
N PRO A 42 -11.61 -1.77 9.98
CA PRO A 42 -10.46 -2.54 9.50
C PRO A 42 -9.40 -2.79 10.55
N MET A 43 -9.33 -1.94 11.57
CA MET A 43 -8.31 -2.04 12.60
C MET A 43 -8.47 -3.26 13.49
N LYS A 44 -9.72 -3.67 13.78
CA LYS A 44 -9.99 -4.89 14.55
C LYS A 44 -9.65 -6.15 13.76
N PHE A 45 -9.72 -6.11 12.43
CA PHE A 45 -9.34 -7.23 11.56
C PHE A 45 -7.84 -7.50 11.51
N TYR A 46 -7.01 -6.55 11.92
CA TYR A 46 -5.55 -6.68 11.84
C TYR A 46 -4.88 -6.93 13.19
N VAL A 47 -5.64 -6.94 14.25
CA VAL A 47 -5.14 -7.19 15.62
C VAL A 47 -5.71 -8.50 16.10
N SER A 48 -5.09 -9.58 15.76
CA SER A 48 -5.43 -10.87 16.32
C SER A 48 -4.58 -11.16 17.56
N THR A 49 -5.19 -11.79 18.54
CA THR A 49 -4.55 -12.14 19.82
C THR A 49 -4.28 -13.63 19.96
N GLY A 50 -4.45 -14.42 18.90
CA GLY A 50 -4.25 -15.85 18.93
C GLY A 50 -2.81 -16.30 18.73
N LYS A 51 -2.53 -17.54 19.06
CA LYS A 51 -1.20 -18.14 18.95
C LYS A 51 -0.96 -18.67 17.54
N PHE A 52 0.16 -18.26 16.97
CA PHE A 52 0.58 -18.58 15.61
C PHE A 52 1.57 -19.74 15.61
N LYS A 53 1.18 -20.88 16.15
CA LYS A 53 2.15 -21.95 16.40
C LYS A 53 2.65 -22.68 15.16
N ASP A 54 1.82 -22.85 14.14
CA ASP A 54 2.03 -23.93 13.18
C ASP A 54 2.26 -23.47 11.73
N ILE A 55 2.08 -22.21 11.42
CA ILE A 55 2.38 -21.65 10.09
C ILE A 55 3.87 -21.69 9.74
N ILE A 56 4.71 -21.84 10.76
CA ILE A 56 6.15 -21.81 10.61
C ILE A 56 6.68 -23.14 10.10
N GLN A 57 6.00 -24.20 10.39
CA GLN A 57 6.36 -25.51 9.90
C GLN A 57 5.56 -25.76 8.63
N TRP A 58 6.20 -26.31 7.62
CA TRP A 58 5.54 -26.93 6.50
C TRP A 58 4.80 -28.17 6.99
N ASP A 59 3.92 -27.95 7.94
CA ASP A 59 3.09 -28.99 8.46
C ASP A 59 1.83 -29.08 7.61
N ASN A 60 1.56 -30.23 7.03
CA ASN A 60 0.33 -30.52 6.31
C ASN A 60 -0.92 -30.32 7.17
N ASN A 61 -0.77 -30.32 8.47
CA ASN A 61 -1.82 -30.09 9.45
C ASN A 61 -1.84 -28.65 9.98
N SER A 62 -1.21 -27.70 9.31
CA SER A 62 -1.29 -26.30 9.69
C SER A 62 -2.74 -25.84 9.75
N GLU A 63 -3.21 -25.48 10.93
CA GLU A 63 -4.58 -25.06 11.22
C GLU A 63 -5.08 -23.97 10.26
N TYR A 64 -4.23 -23.05 9.89
CA TYR A 64 -4.59 -21.93 9.00
C TYR A 64 -4.76 -22.35 7.55
N SER A 65 -3.92 -23.23 7.05
CA SER A 65 -4.05 -23.72 5.68
C SER A 65 -5.20 -24.73 5.55
N ASP A 66 -5.51 -25.49 6.60
CA ASP A 66 -6.67 -26.38 6.63
C ASP A 66 -7.98 -25.61 6.61
N GLU A 67 -8.11 -24.61 7.48
CA GLU A 67 -9.30 -23.75 7.49
C GLU A 67 -9.45 -22.97 6.19
N PHE A 68 -8.35 -22.49 5.63
CA PHE A 68 -8.40 -21.73 4.36
C PHE A 68 -8.74 -22.64 3.18
N ALA A 69 -8.23 -23.88 3.15
CA ALA A 69 -8.62 -24.90 2.16
C ALA A 69 -10.10 -25.23 2.26
N LYS A 70 -10.60 -25.45 3.48
CA LYS A 70 -12.02 -25.69 3.74
C LYS A 70 -12.90 -24.54 3.24
N ARG A 71 -12.52 -23.27 3.51
CA ARG A 71 -13.24 -22.10 3.03
C ARG A 71 -13.31 -22.03 1.51
N LEU A 72 -12.22 -22.38 0.81
CA LEU A 72 -12.20 -22.42 -0.66
C LEU A 72 -13.13 -23.53 -1.20
N ILE A 73 -13.29 -24.64 -0.49
CA ILE A 73 -14.22 -25.71 -0.87
C ILE A 73 -15.66 -25.31 -0.58
N ASP A 74 -15.92 -24.82 0.62
CA ASP A 74 -17.28 -24.54 1.10
C ASP A 74 -17.89 -23.27 0.51
N LYS A 75 -17.04 -22.28 0.17
CA LYS A 75 -17.43 -20.94 -0.31
C LYS A 75 -16.66 -20.59 -1.57
N PRO A 76 -16.97 -21.22 -2.71
CA PRO A 76 -16.28 -20.96 -3.96
C PRO A 76 -16.44 -19.50 -4.44
N ASN A 77 -15.70 -19.13 -5.44
CA ASN A 77 -15.58 -17.86 -6.15
C ASN A 77 -14.45 -16.96 -5.65
N LEU A 78 -14.46 -16.45 -4.43
CA LEU A 78 -13.37 -15.66 -3.88
C LEU A 78 -13.25 -15.90 -2.37
N GLN A 79 -12.07 -16.29 -1.95
CA GLN A 79 -11.63 -16.26 -0.56
C GLN A 79 -10.31 -15.50 -0.46
N ILE A 80 -10.19 -14.62 0.51
CA ILE A 80 -9.01 -13.75 0.71
C ILE A 80 -8.36 -14.11 2.03
N LEU A 81 -7.09 -14.54 1.97
CA LEU A 81 -6.24 -14.69 3.14
C LEU A 81 -5.60 -13.34 3.48
N THR A 82 -5.84 -12.85 4.68
CA THR A 82 -5.16 -11.67 5.19
C THR A 82 -4.35 -11.98 6.44
N MET A 83 -3.09 -11.55 6.43
CA MET A 83 -2.16 -11.70 7.55
C MET A 83 -1.15 -10.55 7.49
N PRO A 84 -0.56 -10.13 8.63
CA PRO A 84 0.45 -9.10 8.63
C PRO A 84 1.62 -9.39 7.69
N THR A 85 2.32 -8.35 7.27
CA THR A 85 3.52 -8.49 6.42
C THR A 85 4.60 -9.29 7.17
N GLY A 86 5.27 -10.22 6.49
CA GLY A 86 6.31 -11.05 7.10
C GLY A 86 5.79 -12.32 7.80
N PHE A 87 4.47 -12.52 7.93
CA PHE A 87 3.85 -13.64 8.66
C PHE A 87 3.65 -14.93 7.84
N GLY A 88 4.17 -14.99 6.64
CA GLY A 88 4.16 -16.23 5.85
C GLY A 88 2.88 -16.47 5.04
N LYS A 89 2.17 -15.42 4.60
CA LYS A 89 0.99 -15.55 3.72
C LYS A 89 1.22 -16.47 2.52
N THR A 90 2.35 -16.31 1.85
CA THR A 90 2.72 -17.12 0.69
C THR A 90 2.87 -18.59 1.07
N SER A 91 3.47 -18.87 2.23
CA SER A 91 3.62 -20.23 2.75
C SER A 91 2.28 -20.88 3.05
N VAL A 92 1.36 -20.14 3.69
CA VAL A 92 -0.01 -20.66 3.94
C VAL A 92 -0.73 -20.92 2.63
N ALA A 93 -0.61 -20.01 1.66
CA ALA A 93 -1.24 -20.21 0.36
C ALA A 93 -0.67 -21.43 -0.39
N VAL A 94 0.65 -21.62 -0.40
CA VAL A 94 1.29 -22.79 -1.01
C VAL A 94 0.88 -24.09 -0.32
N SER A 95 0.86 -24.12 1.01
CA SER A 95 0.36 -25.29 1.77
C SER A 95 -1.12 -25.58 1.45
N THR A 96 -1.95 -24.53 1.38
CA THR A 96 -3.36 -24.67 0.98
C THR A 96 -3.50 -25.26 -0.43
N LEU A 97 -2.72 -24.76 -1.40
CA LEU A 97 -2.73 -25.28 -2.77
C LEU A 97 -2.27 -26.75 -2.84
N GLY A 98 -1.24 -27.11 -2.06
CA GLY A 98 -0.80 -28.49 -1.94
C GLY A 98 -1.88 -29.42 -1.40
N LYS A 99 -2.61 -29.01 -0.36
CA LYS A 99 -3.74 -29.76 0.21
C LYS A 99 -4.92 -29.91 -0.76
N LEU A 100 -5.19 -28.87 -1.56
CA LEU A 100 -6.27 -28.91 -2.54
C LEU A 100 -5.93 -29.78 -3.77
N GLY A 101 -4.64 -29.94 -4.11
CA GLY A 101 -4.18 -30.74 -5.25
C GLY A 101 -4.76 -30.30 -6.60
N ARG A 102 -5.19 -29.03 -6.73
CA ARG A 102 -5.86 -28.49 -7.92
C ARG A 102 -4.91 -27.66 -8.77
N PRO A 103 -5.11 -27.60 -10.09
CA PRO A 103 -4.35 -26.70 -10.95
C PRO A 103 -4.50 -25.23 -10.50
N PHE A 104 -3.43 -24.44 -10.59
CA PHE A 104 -3.48 -23.05 -10.20
C PHE A 104 -2.63 -22.14 -11.09
N CYS A 105 -3.03 -20.86 -11.16
CA CYS A 105 -2.26 -19.80 -11.81
C CYS A 105 -1.96 -18.70 -10.79
N ILE A 106 -0.72 -18.21 -10.75
CA ILE A 106 -0.29 -17.12 -9.88
C ILE A 106 -0.28 -15.82 -10.67
N ILE A 107 -1.01 -14.83 -10.19
CA ILE A 107 -1.08 -13.47 -10.73
C ILE A 107 -0.56 -12.53 -9.64
N ALA A 108 0.60 -11.91 -9.90
CA ALA A 108 1.28 -11.05 -8.94
C ALA A 108 1.86 -9.79 -9.59
N SER A 109 2.50 -8.92 -8.82
CA SER A 109 3.25 -7.80 -9.38
C SER A 109 4.51 -8.29 -10.11
N LYS A 110 5.06 -7.41 -10.96
CA LYS A 110 6.31 -7.72 -11.67
C LYS A 110 7.45 -7.99 -10.68
N ALA A 111 7.56 -7.17 -9.64
CA ALA A 111 8.61 -7.30 -8.63
C ALA A 111 8.54 -8.65 -7.88
N ILE A 112 7.32 -9.12 -7.55
CA ILE A 112 7.12 -10.42 -6.89
C ILE A 112 7.52 -11.58 -7.82
N ILE A 113 7.11 -11.52 -9.09
CA ILE A 113 7.46 -12.57 -10.08
C ILE A 113 8.97 -12.62 -10.31
N GLU A 114 9.59 -11.46 -10.51
CA GLU A 114 11.04 -11.36 -10.75
C GLU A 114 11.87 -11.63 -9.51
N GLY A 115 11.33 -11.34 -8.32
CA GLY A 115 11.95 -11.60 -7.03
C GLY A 115 12.03 -13.08 -6.64
N GLY A 116 11.30 -13.97 -7.31
CA GLY A 116 11.41 -15.42 -7.13
C GLY A 116 10.76 -15.99 -5.87
N GLY A 117 10.14 -15.17 -5.02
CA GLY A 117 9.62 -15.61 -3.71
C GLY A 117 8.58 -16.73 -3.78
N TRP A 118 7.72 -16.74 -4.79
CA TRP A 118 6.78 -17.85 -5.02
C TRP A 118 7.50 -19.12 -5.46
N GLN A 119 8.46 -19.00 -6.37
CA GLN A 119 9.24 -20.14 -6.88
C GLN A 119 10.03 -20.79 -5.75
N GLU A 120 10.70 -19.98 -4.93
CA GLU A 120 11.46 -20.47 -3.77
C GLU A 120 10.54 -21.17 -2.76
N THR A 121 9.37 -20.57 -2.46
CA THR A 121 8.41 -21.14 -1.51
C THR A 121 7.81 -22.45 -2.01
N ILE A 122 7.48 -22.54 -3.31
CA ILE A 122 6.98 -23.79 -3.93
C ILE A 122 8.08 -24.87 -3.94
N ALA A 123 9.32 -24.49 -4.30
CA ALA A 123 10.44 -25.43 -4.29
C ALA A 123 10.72 -25.98 -2.87
N ASP A 124 10.62 -25.11 -1.86
CA ASP A 124 10.77 -25.50 -0.46
C ASP A 124 9.65 -26.45 -0.01
N TYR A 125 8.42 -26.16 -0.37
CA TYR A 125 7.27 -27.03 -0.12
C TYR A 125 7.47 -28.41 -0.77
N ASN A 126 7.83 -28.46 -2.04
CA ASN A 126 8.06 -29.73 -2.75
C ASN A 126 9.22 -30.54 -2.18
N ARG A 127 10.25 -29.88 -1.61
CA ARG A 127 11.36 -30.56 -0.96
C ARG A 127 10.90 -31.30 0.30
N THR A 128 9.95 -30.73 1.04
CA THR A 128 9.38 -31.34 2.26
C THR A 128 8.19 -32.26 1.98
N HIS A 129 7.54 -32.10 0.82
CA HIS A 129 6.38 -32.87 0.38
C HIS A 129 6.60 -33.36 -1.06
N PRO A 130 7.52 -34.30 -1.30
CA PRO A 130 7.90 -34.72 -2.67
C PRO A 130 6.73 -35.27 -3.49
N GLU A 131 5.74 -35.88 -2.80
CA GLU A 131 4.53 -36.43 -3.39
C GLU A 131 3.61 -35.36 -3.99
N ALA A 132 3.65 -34.14 -3.50
CA ALA A 132 2.78 -33.05 -3.95
C ALA A 132 3.13 -32.57 -5.35
N ASN A 133 4.42 -32.56 -5.70
CA ASN A 133 4.95 -32.08 -6.99
C ASN A 133 4.25 -30.79 -7.47
N LEU A 134 4.12 -29.84 -6.58
CA LEU A 134 3.33 -28.62 -6.78
C LEU A 134 3.99 -27.73 -7.83
N ALA A 135 3.25 -27.37 -8.88
CA ALA A 135 3.72 -26.45 -9.91
C ALA A 135 2.55 -25.58 -10.43
N PRO A 136 2.76 -24.28 -10.61
CA PRO A 136 1.73 -23.43 -11.22
C PRO A 136 1.59 -23.74 -12.70
N HIS A 137 0.36 -23.80 -13.21
CA HIS A 137 0.08 -23.86 -14.63
C HIS A 137 0.62 -22.61 -15.34
N MET A 138 0.50 -21.46 -14.71
CA MET A 138 1.03 -20.19 -15.20
C MET A 138 1.40 -19.27 -14.03
N MET A 139 2.49 -18.53 -14.18
CA MET A 139 2.86 -17.44 -13.32
C MET A 139 3.02 -16.16 -14.15
N THR A 140 2.27 -15.11 -13.85
CA THR A 140 2.20 -13.92 -14.70
C THR A 140 1.91 -12.64 -13.92
N THR A 141 2.21 -11.50 -14.55
CA THR A 141 1.90 -10.20 -13.95
C THR A 141 0.43 -9.81 -14.19
N TYR A 142 -0.09 -8.92 -13.34
CA TYR A 142 -1.44 -8.35 -13.48
C TYR A 142 -1.72 -7.79 -14.87
N ASP A 143 -0.76 -7.07 -15.47
CA ASP A 143 -0.96 -6.42 -16.76
C ASP A 143 -0.96 -7.43 -17.90
N LYS A 144 -0.04 -8.41 -17.88
CA LYS A 144 -0.03 -9.50 -18.86
C LYS A 144 -1.31 -10.32 -18.77
N PHE A 145 -1.75 -10.69 -17.56
CA PHE A 145 -3.00 -11.40 -17.36
C PHE A 145 -4.21 -10.59 -17.81
N SER A 146 -4.25 -9.29 -17.48
CA SER A 146 -5.27 -8.39 -17.98
C SER A 146 -5.32 -8.31 -19.50
N ASN A 147 -4.18 -8.35 -20.17
CA ASN A 147 -4.13 -8.39 -21.65
C ASN A 147 -4.68 -9.71 -22.21
N ILE A 148 -4.33 -10.85 -21.60
CA ILE A 148 -4.92 -12.16 -21.93
C ILE A 148 -6.45 -12.08 -21.83
N LEU A 149 -6.99 -11.56 -20.74
CA LEU A 149 -8.44 -11.46 -20.52
C LEU A 149 -9.13 -10.44 -21.43
N GLY A 150 -8.42 -9.41 -21.87
CA GLY A 150 -8.93 -8.39 -22.79
C GLY A 150 -9.00 -8.84 -24.24
N ASN A 151 -8.14 -9.75 -24.65
CA ASN A 151 -8.10 -10.30 -25.99
C ASN A 151 -8.95 -11.57 -26.07
N VAL A 152 -9.98 -11.58 -26.93
CA VAL A 152 -10.95 -12.70 -27.03
C VAL A 152 -10.27 -14.02 -27.36
N LYS A 153 -9.30 -14.01 -28.32
CA LYS A 153 -8.57 -15.21 -28.72
C LYS A 153 -7.70 -15.72 -27.58
N SER A 154 -6.87 -14.86 -27.00
CA SER A 154 -5.98 -15.23 -25.88
C SER A 154 -6.76 -15.74 -24.67
N ARG A 155 -7.94 -15.15 -24.39
CA ARG A 155 -8.82 -15.61 -23.31
C ARG A 155 -9.41 -16.98 -23.61
N ALA A 156 -9.81 -17.26 -24.85
CA ALA A 156 -10.29 -18.58 -25.26
C ALA A 156 -9.20 -19.63 -25.17
N ASP A 157 -7.97 -19.30 -25.60
CA ASP A 157 -6.81 -20.18 -25.48
C ASP A 157 -6.49 -20.46 -24.00
N PHE A 158 -6.52 -19.44 -23.15
CA PHE A 158 -6.36 -19.61 -21.70
C PHE A 158 -7.43 -20.54 -21.13
N LYS A 159 -8.70 -20.30 -21.41
CA LYS A 159 -9.81 -21.17 -20.94
C LYS A 159 -9.71 -22.60 -21.46
N LYS A 160 -9.16 -22.81 -22.65
CA LYS A 160 -8.95 -24.15 -23.22
C LYS A 160 -7.80 -24.88 -22.53
N GLY A 161 -6.72 -24.15 -22.18
CA GLY A 161 -5.52 -24.71 -21.58
C GLY A 161 -5.60 -24.86 -20.06
N PHE A 162 -6.38 -24.02 -19.37
CA PHE A 162 -6.49 -24.03 -17.92
C PHE A 162 -7.80 -24.67 -17.45
N PRO A 163 -7.74 -25.75 -16.65
CA PRO A 163 -8.92 -26.50 -16.21
C PRO A 163 -9.91 -25.60 -15.44
N LYS A 164 -11.22 -25.90 -15.57
CA LYS A 164 -12.29 -25.10 -14.90
C LYS A 164 -12.27 -25.21 -13.39
N ASP A 165 -11.75 -26.28 -12.84
CA ASP A 165 -11.54 -26.46 -11.40
C ASP A 165 -10.26 -25.77 -10.89
N GLY A 166 -9.54 -25.09 -11.77
CA GLY A 166 -8.32 -24.39 -11.46
C GLY A 166 -8.56 -23.14 -10.58
N ILE A 167 -7.53 -22.79 -9.80
CA ILE A 167 -7.54 -21.67 -8.86
C ILE A 167 -6.70 -20.51 -9.40
N LEU A 168 -7.28 -19.32 -9.44
CA LEU A 168 -6.55 -18.08 -9.71
C LEU A 168 -6.04 -17.48 -8.41
N VAL A 169 -4.75 -17.55 -8.18
CA VAL A 169 -4.09 -16.93 -7.02
C VAL A 169 -3.79 -15.48 -7.34
N LEU A 170 -4.43 -14.56 -6.62
CA LEU A 170 -4.30 -13.12 -6.76
C LEU A 170 -3.44 -12.59 -5.61
N ASP A 171 -2.14 -12.55 -5.79
CA ASP A 171 -1.22 -12.00 -4.78
C ASP A 171 -1.36 -10.48 -4.72
N GLU A 172 -1.39 -9.92 -3.52
CA GLU A 172 -1.77 -8.53 -3.28
C GLU A 172 -3.12 -8.17 -3.95
N VAL A 173 -4.16 -8.92 -3.57
CA VAL A 173 -5.52 -8.82 -4.16
C VAL A 173 -6.11 -7.42 -4.11
N HIS A 174 -5.60 -6.53 -3.25
CA HIS A 174 -5.98 -5.12 -3.21
C HIS A 174 -5.74 -4.38 -4.54
N ASN A 175 -4.92 -4.94 -5.44
CA ASN A 175 -4.79 -4.43 -6.81
C ASN A 175 -6.08 -4.56 -7.64
N TYR A 176 -7.07 -5.33 -7.17
CA TYR A 176 -8.40 -5.51 -7.76
C TYR A 176 -9.51 -4.81 -6.96
N LYS A 177 -9.18 -4.06 -5.91
CA LYS A 177 -10.14 -3.41 -5.01
C LYS A 177 -11.04 -2.35 -5.67
N THR A 178 -10.66 -1.82 -6.83
CA THR A 178 -11.47 -0.83 -7.55
C THR A 178 -12.39 -1.53 -8.55
N PRO A 179 -13.72 -1.61 -8.30
CA PRO A 179 -14.63 -2.41 -9.12
C PRO A 179 -14.73 -1.93 -10.57
N THR A 180 -14.47 -0.63 -10.80
CA THR A 180 -14.54 0.02 -12.11
C THR A 180 -13.21 0.02 -12.86
N SER A 181 -12.12 -0.46 -12.26
CA SER A 181 -10.84 -0.53 -12.93
C SER A 181 -10.88 -1.50 -14.12
N LYS A 182 -10.13 -1.19 -15.19
CA LYS A 182 -10.02 -2.08 -16.36
C LYS A 182 -9.60 -3.51 -15.97
N ARG A 183 -8.74 -3.64 -14.97
CA ARG A 183 -8.22 -4.91 -14.46
C ARG A 183 -9.35 -5.73 -13.82
N SER A 184 -10.10 -5.13 -12.89
CA SER A 184 -11.23 -5.79 -12.21
C SER A 184 -12.37 -6.13 -13.18
N GLN A 185 -12.67 -5.24 -14.14
CA GLN A 185 -13.68 -5.49 -15.16
C GLN A 185 -13.34 -6.69 -16.06
N LYS A 186 -12.06 -6.83 -16.43
CA LYS A 186 -11.61 -7.95 -17.28
C LYS A 186 -11.68 -9.31 -16.55
N LEU A 187 -11.43 -9.33 -15.24
CA LEU A 187 -11.52 -10.55 -14.43
C LEU A 187 -12.93 -11.17 -14.45
N LYS A 188 -13.98 -10.35 -14.64
CA LYS A 188 -15.35 -10.82 -14.82
C LYS A 188 -15.57 -11.69 -16.07
N ASN A 189 -14.65 -11.63 -17.04
CA ASN A 189 -14.75 -12.45 -18.25
C ASN A 189 -14.48 -13.94 -18.03
N ILE A 190 -14.04 -14.30 -16.82
CA ILE A 190 -13.78 -15.69 -16.42
C ILE A 190 -14.42 -15.98 -15.05
N PRO A 191 -15.76 -15.88 -14.93
CA PRO A 191 -16.46 -16.05 -13.67
C PRO A 191 -16.34 -17.46 -13.08
N ASP A 192 -16.11 -18.47 -13.95
CA ASP A 192 -16.15 -19.88 -13.61
C ASP A 192 -14.91 -20.35 -12.81
N TYR A 193 -13.89 -19.51 -12.67
CA TYR A 193 -12.67 -19.86 -11.92
C TYR A 193 -12.73 -19.34 -10.50
N GLU A 194 -12.36 -20.20 -9.59
CA GLU A 194 -12.18 -19.86 -8.18
C GLU A 194 -10.98 -18.92 -7.98
N ARG A 195 -11.07 -18.04 -7.01
CA ARG A 195 -10.06 -17.02 -6.74
C ARG A 195 -9.59 -17.10 -5.30
N MET A 196 -8.30 -17.28 -5.13
CA MET A 196 -7.58 -17.17 -3.87
C MET A 196 -6.92 -15.80 -3.82
N GLY A 197 -7.43 -14.88 -3.05
CA GLY A 197 -6.80 -13.58 -2.81
C GLY A 197 -5.82 -13.66 -1.65
N ILE A 198 -4.71 -12.93 -1.74
CA ILE A 198 -3.74 -12.80 -0.65
C ILE A 198 -3.38 -11.34 -0.50
N SER A 199 -3.45 -10.79 0.70
CA SER A 199 -2.96 -9.43 0.99
C SER A 199 -2.76 -9.22 2.48
N ALA A 200 -1.76 -8.43 2.87
CA ALA A 200 -1.66 -7.92 4.24
C ALA A 200 -2.74 -6.87 4.52
N THR A 201 -3.29 -6.29 3.48
CA THR A 201 -4.05 -5.04 3.55
C THR A 201 -5.13 -5.03 2.47
N PRO A 202 -6.11 -5.95 2.56
CA PRO A 202 -7.15 -6.05 1.55
C PRO A 202 -8.04 -4.80 1.50
N LEU A 203 -8.24 -4.13 2.63
CA LEU A 203 -9.05 -2.92 2.75
C LEU A 203 -8.15 -1.71 2.95
N THR A 204 -8.49 -0.59 2.31
CA THR A 204 -7.71 0.66 2.34
C THR A 204 -8.59 1.88 2.66
N ASN A 205 -8.47 3.00 1.96
CA ASN A 205 -9.09 4.27 2.31
C ASN A 205 -10.61 4.33 2.11
N ASP A 206 -11.10 3.68 1.04
CA ASP A 206 -12.53 3.60 0.77
C ASP A 206 -13.02 2.19 1.08
N ILE A 207 -13.14 1.92 2.38
CA ILE A 207 -13.44 0.61 2.93
C ILE A 207 -14.69 0.01 2.31
N VAL A 208 -15.77 0.78 2.25
CA VAL A 208 -17.05 0.30 1.74
C VAL A 208 -16.96 -0.03 0.26
N MET A 209 -16.21 0.74 -0.53
CA MET A 209 -16.00 0.45 -1.94
C MET A 209 -15.00 -0.67 -2.20
N ASP A 210 -14.00 -0.82 -1.33
CA ASP A 210 -13.11 -1.98 -1.37
C ASP A 210 -13.90 -3.26 -1.09
N MET A 211 -14.76 -3.26 -0.08
CA MET A 211 -15.70 -4.35 0.22
C MET A 211 -16.63 -4.63 -0.96
N CYS A 212 -17.21 -3.60 -1.58
CA CYS A 212 -18.01 -3.72 -2.78
C CYS A 212 -17.28 -4.50 -3.88
N SER A 213 -15.99 -4.20 -4.11
CA SER A 213 -15.22 -4.90 -5.13
C SER A 213 -15.12 -6.39 -4.84
N TYR A 214 -14.81 -6.77 -3.61
CA TYR A 214 -14.69 -8.17 -3.21
C TYR A 214 -16.04 -8.88 -3.25
N MET A 215 -17.12 -8.22 -2.83
CA MET A 215 -18.47 -8.76 -2.92
C MET A 215 -18.91 -9.02 -4.37
N VAL A 216 -18.54 -8.14 -5.30
CA VAL A 216 -18.79 -8.35 -6.73
C VAL A 216 -17.89 -9.47 -7.29
N MET A 217 -16.62 -9.54 -6.89
CA MET A 217 -15.72 -10.61 -7.32
C MET A 217 -16.08 -11.98 -6.76
N SER A 218 -16.65 -12.04 -5.56
CA SER A 218 -17.16 -13.28 -4.96
C SER A 218 -18.47 -13.76 -5.59
N GLY A 219 -19.06 -12.97 -6.49
CA GLY A 219 -20.34 -13.29 -7.13
C GLY A 219 -21.56 -13.03 -6.26
N ARG A 220 -21.42 -12.51 -5.02
CA ARG A 220 -22.54 -12.16 -4.14
C ARG A 220 -23.40 -11.04 -4.72
N TYR A 221 -22.74 -10.08 -5.37
CA TYR A 221 -23.41 -8.98 -6.05
C TYR A 221 -23.03 -8.96 -7.53
N ARG A 222 -24.01 -8.84 -8.41
CA ARG A 222 -23.81 -8.86 -9.87
C ARG A 222 -23.02 -7.66 -10.40
N SER A 223 -23.03 -6.53 -9.69
CA SER A 223 -22.35 -5.30 -10.09
C SER A 223 -22.20 -4.32 -8.92
N LYS A 224 -21.29 -3.34 -9.08
CA LYS A 224 -21.15 -2.21 -8.17
C LYS A 224 -22.49 -1.47 -7.96
N THR A 225 -23.18 -1.13 -9.05
CA THR A 225 -24.47 -0.41 -8.97
C THR A 225 -25.50 -1.21 -8.18
N PHE A 226 -25.56 -2.53 -8.38
CA PHE A 226 -26.49 -3.38 -7.64
C PHE A 226 -26.13 -3.44 -6.14
N PHE A 227 -24.84 -3.52 -5.80
CA PHE A 227 -24.38 -3.43 -4.42
C PHE A 227 -24.78 -2.08 -3.80
N GLU A 228 -24.50 -0.97 -4.50
CA GLU A 228 -24.86 0.37 -4.03
C GLU A 228 -26.37 0.51 -3.78
N GLN A 229 -27.20 -0.02 -4.68
CA GLN A 229 -28.66 -0.03 -4.51
C GLN A 229 -29.10 -0.87 -3.30
N CYS A 230 -28.52 -2.06 -3.10
CA CYS A 230 -28.88 -2.93 -1.97
C CYS A 230 -28.61 -2.29 -0.61
N TYR A 231 -27.60 -1.41 -0.53
CA TYR A 231 -27.23 -0.70 0.70
C TYR A 231 -27.63 0.78 0.70
N GLY A 232 -28.35 1.26 -0.32
CA GLY A 232 -28.76 2.67 -0.44
C GLY A 232 -27.59 3.66 -0.60
N LEU A 233 -26.40 3.19 -1.02
CA LEU A 233 -25.21 4.01 -1.11
C LEU A 233 -25.20 4.99 -2.29
N ASP A 234 -26.00 4.76 -3.31
CA ASP A 234 -26.17 5.62 -4.47
C ASP A 234 -26.76 6.99 -4.11
N VAL A 235 -27.64 7.04 -3.10
CA VAL A 235 -28.25 8.28 -2.58
C VAL A 235 -27.35 9.04 -1.62
N MET A 236 -26.25 8.43 -1.16
CA MET A 236 -25.33 9.01 -0.19
C MET A 236 -24.12 9.69 -0.83
N LYS A 237 -24.07 9.77 -2.15
CA LYS A 237 -22.92 10.37 -2.88
C LYS A 237 -22.98 11.90 -2.89
N ASP A 238 -21.84 12.51 -2.71
CA ASP A 238 -21.66 13.94 -2.97
C ASP A 238 -21.70 14.22 -4.49
N ARG A 239 -21.61 15.50 -4.86
CA ARG A 239 -21.58 15.95 -6.27
C ARG A 239 -20.37 15.41 -7.06
N TYR A 240 -19.38 14.84 -6.40
CA TYR A 240 -18.20 14.18 -7.00
C TYR A 240 -18.32 12.66 -7.01
N TYR A 241 -19.51 12.13 -6.73
CA TYR A 241 -19.78 10.68 -6.64
C TYR A 241 -19.00 9.95 -5.53
N ARG A 242 -18.54 10.69 -4.50
CA ARG A 242 -17.91 10.08 -3.31
C ARG A 242 -18.98 9.79 -2.27
N LEU A 243 -18.80 8.69 -1.55
CA LEU A 243 -19.70 8.33 -0.46
C LEU A 243 -19.55 9.35 0.69
N THR A 244 -20.70 9.85 1.19
CA THR A 244 -20.76 10.82 2.28
C THR A 244 -20.96 10.17 3.65
N ILE A 245 -20.77 8.86 3.71
CA ILE A 245 -20.93 8.05 4.93
C ILE A 245 -19.71 8.07 5.86
N TYR A 246 -18.62 8.69 5.44
CA TYR A 246 -17.41 8.81 6.25
C TYR A 246 -17.42 10.10 7.06
N ASP A 247 -16.88 10.04 8.27
CA ASP A 247 -16.54 11.18 9.10
C ASP A 247 -15.18 11.77 8.68
N ASP A 248 -14.81 12.91 9.25
CA ASP A 248 -13.57 13.64 8.92
C ASP A 248 -12.31 12.83 9.23
N ASP A 249 -12.37 11.90 10.18
CA ASP A 249 -11.29 10.97 10.51
C ASP A 249 -11.27 9.72 9.61
N GLY A 250 -12.16 9.65 8.63
CA GLY A 250 -12.27 8.54 7.68
C GLY A 250 -13.03 7.33 8.22
N SER A 251 -13.56 7.37 9.45
CA SER A 251 -14.41 6.30 9.98
C SER A 251 -15.77 6.26 9.27
N VAL A 252 -16.40 5.08 9.26
CA VAL A 252 -17.74 4.92 8.72
C VAL A 252 -18.77 5.32 9.74
N ASN A 253 -19.70 6.16 9.33
CA ASN A 253 -20.76 6.66 10.14
C ASN A 253 -22.00 5.75 10.11
N THR A 254 -22.24 4.92 11.14
CA THR A 254 -23.36 3.95 11.13
C THR A 254 -24.75 4.59 11.18
N ARG A 255 -24.89 5.84 11.60
CA ARG A 255 -26.18 6.52 11.47
C ARG A 255 -26.51 6.85 10.01
N LYS A 256 -25.47 7.11 9.19
CA LYS A 256 -25.65 7.27 7.74
C LYS A 256 -25.71 5.93 7.03
N PHE A 257 -25.02 4.92 7.56
CA PHE A 257 -24.97 3.59 6.98
C PHE A 257 -25.33 2.53 8.04
N PRO A 258 -26.62 2.38 8.41
CA PRO A 258 -27.05 1.45 9.45
C PRO A 258 -26.79 -0.02 9.12
N ASP A 259 -26.74 -0.38 7.85
CA ASP A 259 -26.44 -1.76 7.41
C ASP A 259 -24.93 -2.09 7.38
N TYR A 260 -24.09 -1.24 7.99
CA TYR A 260 -22.65 -1.45 7.98
C TYR A 260 -22.24 -2.74 8.66
N ASP A 261 -22.80 -3.07 9.83
CA ASP A 261 -22.50 -4.31 10.55
C ASP A 261 -22.87 -5.55 9.71
N LYS A 262 -24.00 -5.50 9.03
CA LYS A 262 -24.40 -6.57 8.09
C LYS A 262 -23.37 -6.73 6.96
N LEU A 263 -22.89 -5.62 6.40
CA LEU A 263 -21.85 -5.68 5.38
C LEU A 263 -20.56 -6.31 5.93
N LEU A 264 -20.21 -6.02 7.20
CA LEU A 264 -19.05 -6.60 7.85
C LEU A 264 -19.17 -8.13 7.97
N ASP A 265 -20.32 -8.62 8.38
CA ASP A 265 -20.59 -10.06 8.46
C ASP A 265 -20.47 -10.74 7.09
N GLU A 266 -21.01 -10.12 6.05
CA GLU A 266 -20.88 -10.63 4.68
C GLU A 266 -19.43 -10.66 4.19
N VAL A 267 -18.64 -9.63 4.55
CA VAL A 267 -17.22 -9.53 4.19
C VAL A 267 -16.39 -10.57 4.94
N ALA A 268 -16.71 -10.86 6.21
CA ALA A 268 -16.04 -11.88 7.00
C ALA A 268 -16.19 -13.29 6.40
N GLU A 269 -17.21 -13.50 5.57
CA GLU A 269 -17.34 -14.77 4.82
C GLU A 269 -16.38 -14.85 3.62
N VAL A 270 -15.87 -13.73 3.12
CA VAL A 270 -14.94 -13.66 1.98
C VAL A 270 -13.50 -13.46 2.45
N ILE A 271 -13.30 -12.72 3.54
CA ILE A 271 -11.97 -12.45 4.09
C ILE A 271 -11.71 -13.37 5.28
N TYR A 272 -10.71 -14.22 5.15
CA TYR A 272 -10.19 -15.04 6.24
C TYR A 272 -8.97 -14.37 6.85
N GLN A 273 -9.08 -14.05 8.11
CA GLN A 273 -7.98 -13.57 8.93
C GLN A 273 -7.76 -14.57 10.07
N PRO A 274 -6.69 -15.37 10.00
CA PRO A 274 -6.34 -16.23 11.12
C PRO A 274 -5.96 -15.41 12.35
N ASN A 275 -6.25 -15.95 13.51
CA ASN A 275 -5.92 -15.33 14.78
C ASN A 275 -4.42 -15.55 15.06
N VAL A 276 -3.57 -14.57 14.80
CA VAL A 276 -2.11 -14.65 14.91
C VAL A 276 -1.57 -13.67 15.93
N SER A 277 -0.63 -14.11 16.77
CA SER A 277 0.08 -13.25 17.73
C SER A 277 1.53 -13.02 17.29
N ILE A 278 1.97 -11.77 17.34
CA ILE A 278 3.37 -11.39 17.08
C ILE A 278 4.32 -12.11 18.04
N ASN A 279 3.90 -12.35 19.27
CA ASN A 279 4.74 -12.93 20.31
C ASN A 279 5.10 -14.40 20.09
N ASP A 280 4.38 -15.09 19.21
CA ASP A 280 4.56 -16.51 18.93
C ASP A 280 5.37 -16.77 17.64
N ILE A 281 5.93 -15.72 17.03
CA ILE A 281 6.67 -15.83 15.77
C ILE A 281 8.14 -15.47 16.00
N ASP A 282 9.03 -16.19 15.33
CA ASP A 282 10.47 -15.89 15.30
C ASP A 282 10.76 -14.59 14.52
N MET A 283 10.21 -13.48 15.01
CA MET A 283 10.46 -12.15 14.48
C MET A 283 11.72 -11.55 15.12
N PRO A 284 12.42 -10.65 14.42
CA PRO A 284 13.53 -9.90 14.98
C PRO A 284 13.07 -8.93 16.07
N ASN A 285 14.01 -8.50 16.89
CA ASN A 285 13.80 -7.39 17.83
C ASN A 285 13.78 -6.09 17.02
N LEU A 286 12.62 -5.46 16.89
CA LEU A 286 12.46 -4.24 16.13
C LEU A 286 12.44 -3.02 17.03
N THR A 287 13.41 -2.12 16.81
CA THR A 287 13.47 -0.80 17.44
C THR A 287 13.10 0.27 16.42
N THR A 288 12.11 1.09 16.74
CA THR A 288 11.72 2.22 15.90
C THR A 288 12.05 3.53 16.59
N THR A 289 12.88 4.35 15.93
CA THR A 289 13.32 5.65 16.43
C THR A 289 12.82 6.77 15.52
N VAL A 290 12.11 7.74 16.12
CA VAL A 290 11.70 8.96 15.42
C VAL A 290 12.72 10.06 15.73
N LEU A 291 13.38 10.54 14.70
CA LEU A 291 14.37 11.61 14.79
C LEU A 291 13.73 12.92 14.32
N GLN A 292 13.43 13.79 15.26
CA GLN A 292 12.91 15.13 14.98
C GLN A 292 14.06 16.05 14.55
N LEU A 293 13.94 16.63 13.36
CA LEU A 293 14.96 17.44 12.73
C LEU A 293 14.57 18.92 12.79
N PRO A 294 15.41 19.79 13.36
CA PRO A 294 15.15 21.23 13.34
C PRO A 294 15.02 21.75 11.92
N VAL A 295 14.12 22.70 11.73
CA VAL A 295 13.95 23.40 10.45
C VAL A 295 15.13 24.34 10.22
N SER A 296 15.83 24.20 9.10
CA SER A 296 16.94 25.09 8.76
C SER A 296 16.47 26.51 8.43
N LYS A 297 17.38 27.49 8.54
CA LYS A 297 17.09 28.86 8.10
C LYS A 297 16.74 28.92 6.61
N GLN A 298 17.37 28.07 5.80
CA GLN A 298 17.09 27.98 4.38
C GLN A 298 15.67 27.45 4.14
N LEU A 299 15.27 26.38 4.82
CA LEU A 299 13.92 25.84 4.69
C LEU A 299 12.86 26.87 5.12
N LEU A 300 13.10 27.63 6.19
CA LEU A 300 12.20 28.72 6.59
C LEU A 300 12.07 29.80 5.50
N ALA A 301 13.17 30.17 4.85
CA ALA A 301 13.16 31.11 3.74
C ALA A 301 12.40 30.55 2.53
N ASP A 302 12.59 29.28 2.23
CA ASP A 302 11.88 28.58 1.16
C ASP A 302 10.37 28.51 1.43
N MET A 303 9.96 28.22 2.66
CA MET A 303 8.53 28.21 3.04
C MET A 303 7.87 29.59 2.86
N ARG A 304 8.57 30.68 3.24
CA ARG A 304 8.08 32.04 2.98
C ARG A 304 7.97 32.33 1.50
N SER A 305 8.98 31.95 0.71
CA SER A 305 8.96 32.12 -0.75
C SER A 305 7.82 31.35 -1.41
N ILE A 306 7.50 30.13 -0.93
CA ILE A 306 6.38 29.32 -1.39
C ILE A 306 5.04 30.00 -1.02
N ALA A 307 4.91 30.52 0.21
CA ALA A 307 3.71 31.25 0.65
C ALA A 307 3.45 32.49 -0.22
N ASP A 308 4.50 33.28 -0.48
CA ASP A 308 4.43 34.45 -1.35
C ASP A 308 4.04 34.09 -2.80
N ALA A 309 4.65 33.04 -3.34
CA ALA A 309 4.34 32.54 -4.67
C ALA A 309 2.89 32.04 -4.78
N TYR A 310 2.40 31.37 -3.73
CA TYR A 310 1.01 30.91 -3.67
C TYR A 310 0.04 32.09 -3.60
N ALA A 311 0.32 33.07 -2.75
CA ALA A 311 -0.49 34.31 -2.65
C ALA A 311 -0.54 35.09 -3.97
N LYS A 312 0.56 35.07 -4.72
CA LYS A 312 0.67 35.66 -6.08
C LYS A 312 0.09 34.77 -7.19
N GLN A 313 -0.53 33.61 -6.83
CA GLN A 313 -1.14 32.67 -7.75
C GLN A 313 -0.16 32.11 -8.81
N MET A 314 1.09 31.89 -8.42
CA MET A 314 2.13 31.36 -9.31
C MET A 314 2.07 29.83 -9.45
N PHE A 315 1.29 29.15 -8.63
CA PHE A 315 1.03 27.71 -8.75
C PHE A 315 -0.30 27.44 -9.46
N ALA A 316 -0.33 26.40 -10.29
CA ALA A 316 -1.56 25.98 -10.98
C ALA A 316 -2.60 25.38 -10.03
N SER A 317 -2.17 24.85 -8.89
CA SER A 317 -3.03 24.23 -7.87
C SER A 317 -2.33 24.16 -6.52
N ALA A 318 -3.11 23.95 -5.46
CA ALA A 318 -2.59 23.64 -4.13
C ALA A 318 -1.73 22.35 -4.13
N SER A 319 -2.07 21.37 -4.99
CA SER A 319 -1.28 20.15 -5.15
C SER A 319 0.13 20.42 -5.71
N GLU A 320 0.26 21.32 -6.67
CA GLU A 320 1.58 21.72 -7.21
C GLU A 320 2.42 22.41 -6.14
N MET A 321 1.82 23.37 -5.43
CA MET A 321 2.47 24.06 -4.30
C MET A 321 2.95 23.05 -3.25
N ARG A 322 2.08 22.11 -2.85
CA ARG A 322 2.41 21.05 -1.89
C ARG A 322 3.60 20.20 -2.35
N LEU A 323 3.65 19.81 -3.61
CA LEU A 323 4.77 19.02 -4.14
C LEU A 323 6.10 19.77 -4.01
N VAL A 324 6.12 21.08 -4.35
CA VAL A 324 7.31 21.92 -4.18
C VAL A 324 7.70 22.01 -2.70
N MET A 325 6.73 22.19 -1.81
CA MET A 325 6.97 22.25 -0.37
C MET A 325 7.56 20.93 0.17
N GLN A 326 6.99 19.79 -0.22
CA GLN A 326 7.50 18.47 0.14
C GLN A 326 8.95 18.27 -0.31
N GLU A 327 9.26 18.69 -1.52
CA GLU A 327 10.62 18.60 -2.07
C GLU A 327 11.61 19.47 -1.27
N ARG A 328 11.22 20.68 -0.85
CA ARG A 328 12.08 21.53 0.01
C ARG A 328 12.30 20.92 1.39
N ILE A 329 11.24 20.40 2.02
CA ILE A 329 11.34 19.70 3.32
C ILE A 329 12.24 18.46 3.20
N ALA A 330 12.14 17.70 2.12
CA ALA A 330 12.93 16.49 1.90
C ALA A 330 14.41 16.79 1.69
N ASN A 331 14.74 17.91 1.07
CA ASN A 331 16.11 18.32 0.76
C ASN A 331 16.70 19.31 1.79
N ASP A 332 16.10 19.42 2.99
CA ASP A 332 16.68 20.22 4.07
C ASP A 332 17.97 19.59 4.58
N ASP A 333 19.03 20.38 4.73
CA ASP A 333 20.38 19.94 5.08
C ASP A 333 20.42 19.04 6.35
N GLY A 334 19.54 19.31 7.32
CA GLY A 334 19.45 18.53 8.55
C GLY A 334 19.12 17.05 8.30
N ARG A 335 18.39 16.71 7.23
CA ARG A 335 18.07 15.33 6.88
C ARG A 335 19.29 14.58 6.35
N ILE A 336 20.03 15.21 5.46
CA ILE A 336 21.22 14.57 4.85
C ILE A 336 22.32 14.34 5.87
N VAL A 337 22.51 15.32 6.78
CA VAL A 337 23.47 15.17 7.90
C VAL A 337 23.06 13.99 8.79
N LYS A 338 21.79 13.89 9.16
CA LYS A 338 21.30 12.80 10.00
C LYS A 338 21.36 11.44 9.30
N LEU A 339 21.07 11.39 7.99
CA LEU A 339 21.23 10.17 7.20
C LEU A 339 22.69 9.70 7.20
N ARG A 340 23.65 10.63 7.00
CA ARG A 340 25.07 10.35 7.05
C ARG A 340 25.46 9.72 8.39
N GLU A 341 25.05 10.31 9.51
CA GLU A 341 25.33 9.79 10.86
C GLU A 341 24.82 8.34 11.02
N ILE A 342 23.62 8.04 10.49
CA ILE A 342 23.06 6.69 10.57
C ILE A 342 23.86 5.73 9.69
N VAL A 343 24.08 6.07 8.42
CA VAL A 343 24.69 5.15 7.44
C VAL A 343 26.16 4.87 7.78
N CYS A 344 26.88 5.86 8.32
CA CYS A 344 28.26 5.72 8.77
C CYS A 344 28.36 5.17 10.19
N GLY A 345 27.26 4.82 10.85
CA GLY A 345 27.23 4.30 12.21
C GLY A 345 27.85 2.91 12.33
N GLU A 346 28.39 2.60 13.51
CA GLU A 346 28.89 1.27 13.81
C GLU A 346 27.78 0.24 13.77
N ASN A 347 28.07 -0.96 13.28
CA ASN A 347 27.14 -2.10 13.17
C ASN A 347 25.97 -1.94 12.18
N VAL A 348 25.96 -0.92 11.33
CA VAL A 348 24.96 -0.79 10.26
C VAL A 348 25.31 -1.73 9.10
N LYS A 349 24.35 -2.58 8.71
CA LYS A 349 24.50 -3.54 7.62
C LYS A 349 23.41 -3.34 6.60
N GLN A 350 23.77 -3.18 5.34
CA GLN A 350 22.86 -3.04 4.21
C GLN A 350 21.69 -2.10 4.51
N PRO A 351 21.91 -0.82 4.87
CA PRO A 351 20.82 0.08 5.21
C PRO A 351 19.89 0.29 4.02
N LEU A 352 18.57 0.11 4.26
CA LEU A 352 17.52 0.39 3.31
C LEU A 352 17.07 1.84 3.48
N ILE A 353 17.25 2.66 2.47
CA ILE A 353 16.93 4.10 2.53
C ILE A 353 15.74 4.37 1.62
N PHE A 354 14.59 4.61 2.23
CA PHE A 354 13.34 4.89 1.50
C PHE A 354 13.17 6.36 1.21
N PHE A 355 12.96 6.69 -0.08
CA PHE A 355 12.74 8.04 -0.57
C PHE A 355 11.54 8.11 -1.53
N GLN A 356 11.03 9.33 -1.79
CA GLN A 356 9.90 9.56 -2.69
C GLN A 356 10.30 10.35 -3.93
N HIS A 357 11.06 11.45 -3.78
CA HIS A 357 11.38 12.37 -4.85
C HIS A 357 12.74 12.07 -5.50
N LEU A 358 12.86 12.26 -6.82
CA LEU A 358 14.12 12.01 -7.52
C LEU A 358 15.21 13.00 -7.13
N THR A 359 14.85 14.23 -6.80
CA THR A 359 15.79 15.25 -6.26
C THR A 359 16.39 14.83 -4.92
N THR A 360 15.61 14.13 -4.09
CA THR A 360 16.08 13.49 -2.85
C THR A 360 17.08 12.38 -3.14
N LEU A 361 16.81 11.55 -4.16
CA LEU A 361 17.75 10.52 -4.59
C LEU A 361 19.10 11.13 -4.95
N ASP A 362 19.12 12.23 -5.72
CA ASP A 362 20.35 12.90 -6.11
C ASP A 362 21.13 13.47 -4.91
N ALA A 363 20.43 14.02 -3.91
CA ALA A 363 21.04 14.51 -2.68
C ALA A 363 21.67 13.34 -1.86
N ILE A 364 20.96 12.23 -1.74
CA ILE A 364 21.48 11.03 -1.03
C ILE A 364 22.70 10.46 -1.76
N ARG A 365 22.66 10.36 -3.09
CA ARG A 365 23.79 9.89 -3.90
C ARG A 365 25.01 10.75 -3.71
N ASN A 366 24.86 12.08 -3.84
CA ASN A 366 25.96 13.02 -3.65
C ASN A 366 26.62 12.87 -2.26
N MET A 367 25.82 12.64 -1.22
CA MET A 367 26.34 12.39 0.12
C MET A 367 27.14 11.08 0.18
N LEU A 368 26.59 9.97 -0.36
CA LEU A 368 27.27 8.67 -0.35
C LEU A 368 28.54 8.69 -1.21
N ASP A 369 28.52 9.33 -2.38
CA ASP A 369 29.66 9.52 -3.26
C ASP A 369 30.77 10.33 -2.56
N THR A 370 30.40 11.35 -1.78
CA THR A 370 31.35 12.17 -0.98
C THR A 370 32.02 11.35 0.13
N GLU A 371 31.26 10.44 0.75
CA GLU A 371 31.80 9.52 1.78
C GLU A 371 32.53 8.30 1.17
N GLY A 372 32.56 8.15 -0.16
CA GLY A 372 33.15 7.00 -0.83
C GLY A 372 32.40 5.69 -0.61
N ILE A 373 31.10 5.76 -0.30
CA ILE A 373 30.24 4.61 -0.03
C ILE A 373 29.53 4.17 -1.32
N SER A 374 29.79 2.94 -1.78
CA SER A 374 29.05 2.35 -2.88
C SER A 374 27.61 2.05 -2.46
N TYR A 375 26.68 2.12 -3.38
CA TYR A 375 25.24 1.89 -3.12
C TYR A 375 24.55 1.22 -4.32
N GLN A 376 23.36 0.72 -4.08
CA GLN A 376 22.47 0.17 -5.09
C GLN A 376 21.18 0.99 -5.14
N ILE A 377 20.49 0.98 -6.28
CA ILE A 377 19.24 1.75 -6.47
C ILE A 377 18.12 0.83 -6.91
N LEU A 378 16.96 0.97 -6.29
CA LEU A 378 15.72 0.32 -6.66
C LEU A 378 14.63 1.38 -6.85
N ASP A 379 14.38 1.73 -8.10
CA ASP A 379 13.38 2.72 -8.49
C ASP A 379 12.63 2.27 -9.76
N GLY A 380 11.83 3.16 -10.38
CA GLY A 380 11.11 2.83 -11.61
C GLY A 380 12.00 2.49 -12.82
N ARG A 381 13.30 2.78 -12.76
CA ARG A 381 14.29 2.55 -13.84
C ARG A 381 15.15 1.31 -13.58
N HIS A 382 15.38 0.98 -12.31
CA HIS A 382 16.22 -0.13 -11.86
C HIS A 382 15.32 -1.21 -11.23
N SER A 383 15.49 -2.44 -11.67
CA SER A 383 14.68 -3.57 -11.22
C SER A 383 15.37 -4.39 -10.14
N MET A 384 14.63 -5.34 -9.56
CA MET A 384 15.20 -6.28 -8.58
C MET A 384 16.34 -7.15 -9.13
N LYS A 385 16.41 -7.31 -10.44
CA LYS A 385 17.51 -8.08 -11.09
C LYS A 385 18.84 -7.34 -11.01
N ASP A 386 18.76 -6.02 -10.83
CA ASP A 386 19.93 -5.15 -10.74
C ASP A 386 20.46 -5.07 -9.30
N ILE A 387 19.77 -5.68 -8.33
CA ILE A 387 20.11 -5.67 -6.90
C ILE A 387 20.83 -6.95 -6.52
N ASP A 388 22.07 -6.80 -6.06
CA ASP A 388 22.82 -7.85 -5.37
C ASP A 388 22.44 -7.84 -3.88
N ARG A 389 21.68 -8.85 -3.46
CA ARG A 389 21.19 -8.97 -2.08
C ARG A 389 22.29 -9.33 -1.06
N ASP A 390 23.37 -9.93 -1.53
CA ASP A 390 24.49 -10.33 -0.68
C ASP A 390 25.49 -9.20 -0.48
N ASN A 391 25.43 -8.17 -1.31
CA ASN A 391 26.19 -6.95 -1.14
C ASN A 391 25.63 -6.11 0.02
N LEU A 392 26.44 -5.83 1.04
CA LEU A 392 26.03 -5.10 2.25
C LEU A 392 25.98 -3.58 2.09
N SER A 393 26.21 -3.05 0.89
CA SER A 393 26.10 -1.62 0.62
C SER A 393 24.68 -1.09 0.81
N PRO A 394 24.49 0.21 1.06
CA PRO A 394 23.18 0.84 1.13
C PRO A 394 22.33 0.58 -0.11
N ILE A 395 21.02 0.40 0.08
CA ILE A 395 20.06 0.28 -1.01
C ILE A 395 19.11 1.47 -0.94
N LEU A 396 19.13 2.30 -1.98
CA LEU A 396 18.26 3.46 -2.14
C LEU A 396 16.97 3.00 -2.79
N ILE A 397 15.85 3.07 -2.07
CA ILE A 397 14.59 2.45 -2.49
C ILE A 397 13.51 3.51 -2.64
N GLN A 398 13.00 3.70 -3.86
CA GLN A 398 11.82 4.52 -4.05
C GLN A 398 10.60 3.80 -3.46
N TYR A 399 9.76 4.48 -2.67
CA TYR A 399 8.62 3.87 -1.98
C TYR A 399 7.73 3.03 -2.90
N GLN A 400 7.46 3.51 -4.11
CA GLN A 400 6.62 2.79 -5.08
C GLN A 400 7.22 1.45 -5.50
N SER A 401 8.54 1.39 -5.64
CA SER A 401 9.27 0.17 -6.03
C SER A 401 9.52 -0.76 -4.84
N GLY A 402 9.64 -0.20 -3.63
CA GLY A 402 9.94 -0.96 -2.42
C GLY A 402 8.72 -1.58 -1.73
N ARG A 403 7.49 -1.19 -2.09
CA ARG A 403 6.28 -1.66 -1.39
C ARG A 403 5.92 -3.11 -1.69
N GLU A 404 6.42 -3.73 -2.76
CA GLU A 404 5.98 -5.04 -3.22
C GLU A 404 7.10 -6.10 -3.23
N GLY A 405 6.84 -7.24 -2.61
CA GLY A 405 7.46 -8.54 -2.87
C GLY A 405 8.96 -8.75 -2.63
N ILE A 406 9.64 -7.83 -1.96
CA ILE A 406 11.10 -7.87 -1.82
C ILE A 406 11.50 -8.15 -0.38
N GLU A 407 12.53 -8.95 -0.18
CA GLU A 407 13.12 -9.24 1.13
C GLU A 407 14.61 -8.96 1.14
N PHE A 408 15.07 -8.29 2.19
CA PHE A 408 16.49 -7.98 2.44
C PHE A 408 16.90 -8.52 3.82
N LYS A 409 17.21 -9.81 3.88
CA LYS A 409 17.50 -10.52 5.13
C LYS A 409 18.85 -10.10 5.75
N ASN A 410 19.75 -9.54 4.95
CA ASN A 410 21.05 -9.06 5.41
C ASN A 410 21.01 -7.64 5.99
N SER A 411 19.89 -6.94 5.80
CA SER A 411 19.71 -5.59 6.32
C SER A 411 19.26 -5.60 7.78
N ASN A 412 19.94 -4.83 8.60
CA ASN A 412 19.54 -4.56 9.99
C ASN A 412 19.04 -3.14 10.22
N THR A 413 19.04 -2.30 9.19
CA THR A 413 18.71 -0.88 9.34
C THR A 413 17.80 -0.41 8.20
N THR A 414 16.73 0.29 8.54
CA THR A 414 15.86 0.97 7.58
C THR A 414 15.77 2.45 7.95
N VAL A 415 15.94 3.32 6.96
CA VAL A 415 15.76 4.77 7.11
C VAL A 415 14.61 5.21 6.23
N PHE A 416 13.54 5.68 6.85
CA PHE A 416 12.45 6.39 6.17
C PHE A 416 12.86 7.85 6.07
N TYR A 417 13.52 8.18 4.97
CA TYR A 417 14.11 9.49 4.75
C TYR A 417 13.06 10.59 4.58
N GLU A 418 11.99 10.30 3.85
CA GLU A 418 10.82 11.14 3.69
C GLU A 418 9.58 10.48 4.33
N ASN A 419 8.64 11.29 4.83
CA ASN A 419 7.41 10.77 5.38
C ASN A 419 6.46 10.33 4.26
N GLN A 420 6.03 9.08 4.34
CA GLN A 420 5.07 8.48 3.41
C GLN A 420 3.64 8.69 3.92
N PRO A 421 2.75 9.38 3.18
CA PRO A 421 1.38 9.64 3.63
C PRO A 421 0.48 8.39 3.64
N SER A 422 0.89 7.30 2.99
CA SER A 422 0.16 6.03 3.00
C SER A 422 0.71 5.11 4.09
N TYR A 423 -0.09 4.89 5.14
CA TYR A 423 0.21 3.90 6.19
C TYR A 423 0.53 2.52 5.61
N MET A 424 -0.23 2.12 4.60
CA MET A 424 -0.08 0.84 3.93
C MET A 424 1.27 0.69 3.26
N THR A 425 1.69 1.69 2.51
CA THR A 425 3.01 1.73 1.86
C THR A 425 4.12 1.68 2.92
N LEU A 426 3.97 2.45 3.99
CA LEU A 426 4.93 2.47 5.09
C LEU A 426 5.10 1.08 5.74
N VAL A 427 3.99 0.42 6.09
CA VAL A 427 4.01 -0.93 6.69
C VAL A 427 4.62 -1.96 5.74
N GLN A 428 4.30 -1.90 4.46
CA GLN A 428 4.90 -2.78 3.46
C GLN A 428 6.42 -2.57 3.34
N CYS A 429 6.87 -1.32 3.34
CA CYS A 429 8.29 -0.98 3.31
C CYS A 429 9.01 -1.37 4.61
N ALA A 430 8.41 -1.13 5.77
CA ALA A 430 8.95 -1.55 7.06
C ALA A 430 9.16 -3.06 7.17
N GLY A 431 8.30 -3.84 6.53
CA GLY A 431 8.44 -5.30 6.50
C GLY A 431 9.50 -5.83 5.53
N ARG A 432 10.37 -5.01 4.93
CA ARG A 432 11.37 -5.51 3.96
C ARG A 432 12.55 -6.22 4.58
N ASN A 433 12.98 -5.81 5.76
CA ASN A 433 14.07 -6.45 6.52
C ASN A 433 13.60 -7.13 7.82
N ALA A 434 12.45 -6.76 8.37
CA ALA A 434 11.89 -7.42 9.55
C ALA A 434 11.07 -8.65 9.12
N ARG A 435 11.69 -9.82 9.18
CA ARG A 435 11.11 -11.06 8.67
C ARG A 435 11.17 -12.17 9.71
N ARG A 436 10.27 -13.10 9.56
CA ARG A 436 10.24 -14.34 10.28
C ARG A 436 11.53 -15.16 10.05
N GLY A 437 11.94 -15.92 11.08
CA GLY A 437 13.21 -16.67 11.08
C GLY A 437 14.43 -15.81 11.45
N MET A 438 14.21 -14.57 11.88
CA MET A 438 15.26 -13.65 12.31
C MET A 438 15.25 -13.40 13.83
N LYS A 439 14.81 -14.39 14.63
CA LYS A 439 14.78 -14.27 16.08
C LYS A 439 16.16 -13.93 16.66
N GLY A 440 16.19 -12.94 17.53
CA GLY A 440 17.44 -12.46 18.14
C GLY A 440 18.26 -11.52 17.25
N VAL A 441 17.82 -11.22 16.04
CA VAL A 441 18.43 -10.17 15.22
C VAL A 441 17.83 -8.82 15.62
N GLU A 442 18.70 -7.83 15.84
CA GLU A 442 18.29 -6.45 16.11
C GLU A 442 18.07 -5.72 14.79
N ILE A 443 16.87 -5.18 14.60
CA ILE A 443 16.50 -4.36 13.45
C ILE A 443 16.17 -2.95 13.92
N ASN A 444 16.76 -1.95 13.28
CA ASN A 444 16.55 -0.54 13.59
C ASN A 444 15.82 0.17 12.46
N HIS A 445 14.70 0.78 12.76
CA HIS A 445 13.94 1.66 11.86
C HIS A 445 14.07 3.11 12.32
N TYR A 446 14.52 3.98 11.45
CA TYR A 446 14.64 5.42 11.70
C TYR A 446 13.67 6.19 10.83
N HIS A 447 12.83 7.02 11.46
CA HIS A 447 12.00 7.99 10.76
C HIS A 447 12.61 9.36 10.90
N LEU A 448 12.97 9.99 9.78
CA LEU A 448 13.45 11.35 9.76
C LEU A 448 12.27 12.31 9.60
N VAL A 449 11.90 13.01 10.66
CA VAL A 449 10.73 13.90 10.68
C VAL A 449 11.19 15.33 10.90
N SER A 450 10.92 16.21 9.93
CA SER A 450 11.18 17.65 10.10
C SER A 450 10.24 18.25 11.15
N MET A 451 10.73 19.19 11.93
CA MET A 451 9.88 19.99 12.83
C MET A 451 8.97 20.99 12.07
N ASN A 452 8.94 20.94 10.73
CA ASN A 452 7.94 21.63 9.94
C ASN A 452 6.54 21.06 10.22
N GLU A 453 5.55 21.93 10.42
CA GLU A 453 4.18 21.55 10.79
C GLU A 453 3.54 20.54 9.81
N TYR A 454 3.75 20.71 8.51
CA TYR A 454 3.24 19.78 7.51
C TYR A 454 3.81 18.36 7.70
N ASP A 455 5.11 18.24 7.85
CA ASP A 455 5.79 16.95 7.95
C ASP A 455 5.41 16.21 9.25
N GLN A 456 5.29 16.96 10.35
CA GLN A 456 4.83 16.43 11.64
C GLN A 456 3.38 15.93 11.58
N GLU A 457 2.49 16.70 10.95
CA GLU A 457 1.08 16.34 10.86
C GLU A 457 0.88 15.12 9.96
N VAL A 458 1.58 15.03 8.82
CA VAL A 458 1.58 13.84 7.96
C VAL A 458 2.07 12.63 8.75
N PHE A 459 3.19 12.74 9.46
CA PHE A 459 3.73 11.65 10.26
C PHE A 459 2.76 11.21 11.36
N SER A 460 2.20 12.15 12.12
CA SER A 460 1.24 11.88 13.21
C SER A 460 0.01 11.13 12.69
N ARG A 461 -0.58 11.56 11.59
CA ARG A 461 -1.74 10.88 10.98
C ARG A 461 -1.41 9.47 10.53
N VAL A 462 -0.27 9.28 9.91
CA VAL A 462 0.18 7.94 9.50
C VAL A 462 0.41 7.04 10.71
N GLN A 463 1.01 7.54 11.79
CA GLN A 463 1.16 6.78 13.03
C GLN A 463 -0.18 6.41 13.67
N SER A 464 -1.17 7.29 13.56
CA SER A 464 -2.55 7.01 13.97
C SER A 464 -3.29 6.09 12.99
N LYS A 465 -2.59 5.58 11.97
CA LYS A 465 -3.11 4.66 10.94
C LYS A 465 -4.23 5.29 10.08
N VAL A 466 -4.25 6.60 10.01
CA VAL A 466 -5.16 7.35 9.15
C VAL A 466 -4.50 7.51 7.80
N GLU A 467 -5.09 6.94 6.75
CA GLU A 467 -4.65 7.22 5.40
C GLU A 467 -5.11 8.62 4.98
N ILE A 468 -4.19 9.36 4.38
CA ILE A 468 -4.40 10.75 4.02
C ILE A 468 -4.68 10.83 2.52
N ASN A 469 -5.85 11.33 2.14
CA ASN A 469 -6.16 11.55 0.73
C ASN A 469 -5.45 12.80 0.18
N PRO A 470 -5.29 12.93 -1.15
CA PRO A 470 -4.57 14.06 -1.75
C PRO A 470 -5.13 15.43 -1.37
N ARG A 471 -6.44 15.55 -1.18
CA ARG A 471 -7.07 16.81 -0.77
C ARG A 471 -6.68 17.20 0.66
N THR A 472 -6.68 16.23 1.57
CA THR A 472 -6.25 16.46 2.95
C THR A 472 -4.78 16.88 2.99
N LEU A 473 -3.92 16.28 2.15
CA LEU A 473 -2.53 16.70 2.03
C LEU A 473 -2.41 18.16 1.54
N ASP A 474 -3.23 18.57 0.57
CA ASP A 474 -3.24 19.95 0.07
C ASP A 474 -3.71 20.92 1.16
N GLU A 475 -4.74 20.56 1.94
CA GLU A 475 -5.24 21.36 3.06
C GLU A 475 -4.20 21.49 4.20
N LEU A 476 -3.47 20.41 4.51
CA LEU A 476 -2.36 20.43 5.48
C LEU A 476 -1.22 21.33 5.00
N ALA A 477 -0.85 21.23 3.72
CA ALA A 477 0.18 22.07 3.14
C ALA A 477 -0.18 23.55 3.21
N LEU A 478 -1.44 23.90 2.91
CA LEU A 478 -1.92 25.28 3.01
C LEU A 478 -1.90 25.82 4.45
N LYS A 479 -2.27 25.00 5.44
CA LYS A 479 -2.24 25.38 6.86
C LYS A 479 -0.83 25.62 7.38
N SER A 480 0.14 24.86 6.87
CA SER A 480 1.54 24.92 7.33
C SER A 480 2.35 26.04 6.66
N LEU A 481 1.77 26.77 5.72
CA LEU A 481 2.44 27.95 5.15
C LEU A 481 2.50 29.08 6.20
N PRO A 482 3.63 29.79 6.32
CA PRO A 482 3.75 30.95 7.19
C PRO A 482 2.69 32.00 6.85
N THR A 483 1.90 32.42 7.82
CA THR A 483 0.99 33.57 7.69
C THR A 483 1.66 34.81 8.25
N ASN A 484 1.34 36.00 7.70
CA ASN A 484 1.95 37.27 8.10
C ASN A 484 1.84 37.60 9.62
N ASN A 485 1.15 36.76 10.42
CA ASN A 485 0.91 37.00 11.83
C ASN A 485 1.60 36.02 12.79
N ASN A 486 2.33 34.99 12.31
CA ASN A 486 2.78 33.88 13.18
C ASN A 486 4.31 33.65 13.25
N TRP A 487 5.16 34.66 12.95
CA TRP A 487 6.64 34.53 13.17
C TRP A 487 7.28 35.85 13.58
#